data_bf73ce972cbe76939190816a039046ec
#
_entry.id   bf73ce972cbe76939190816a039046ec
#
_cell.length_a   1.000
_cell.length_b   1.000
_cell.length_c   1.000
_cell.angle_alpha   90.00
_cell.angle_beta   90.00
_cell.angle_gamma   90.00
#
_symmetry.space_group_name_H-M   'P 1'
#
loop_
_entity.id
_entity.type
_entity.pdbx_description
1 polymer ?
#
loop_
_entity_poly.entity_id
_entity_poly.type
_entity_poly.pdbx_seq_one_letter_code
_entity_poly.pdbx_strand_id
1 'polypeptide(L)'
;MNYLTIIVLLLVAGAVVLLFAMAGELYARTGGLEGSPESTPGGTGVRPLEGARFGSRPGTWPAPFAQFGTGGPHLLLVLSTSCASCEEVAAQLADQPDSDDVGVVVTSATFDDAAEFVQRHGIARLPYHVDEGAAWVSTEFGVKISPSAAVIKDGRLVSALLFTDVAAVRAAVQATKEAV
;
A
#
# COMPACT_ATOMS: atom_id res chain seq x y z
N MET A 1 45.88 -36.42 17.15
CA MET A 1 44.45 -36.23 16.85
C MET A 1 43.94 -37.59 16.37
N ASN A 2 42.98 -38.20 17.09
CA ASN A 2 42.52 -39.54 16.78
C ASN A 2 41.61 -39.54 15.52
N TYR A 3 41.76 -40.53 14.64
CA TYR A 3 40.91 -40.67 13.44
C TYR A 3 39.41 -40.53 13.75
N LEU A 4 38.99 -41.01 14.89
CA LEU A 4 37.61 -40.91 15.40
C LEU A 4 37.16 -39.45 15.58
N THR A 5 38.04 -38.55 16.06
CA THR A 5 37.75 -37.15 16.23
C THR A 5 37.56 -36.42 14.89
N ILE A 6 38.36 -36.79 13.89
CA ILE A 6 38.26 -36.23 12.54
C ILE A 6 36.94 -36.67 11.89
N ILE A 7 36.56 -37.94 12.02
CA ILE A 7 35.29 -38.46 11.46
C ILE A 7 34.10 -37.76 12.11
N VAL A 8 34.09 -37.59 13.43
CA VAL A 8 33.00 -36.86 14.13
C VAL A 8 32.92 -35.41 13.69
N LEU A 9 34.05 -34.72 13.52
CA LEU A 9 34.10 -33.37 13.08
C LEU A 9 33.55 -33.17 11.65
N LEU A 10 33.88 -34.10 10.74
CA LEU A 10 33.35 -34.10 9.36
C LEU A 10 31.84 -34.38 9.32
N LEU A 11 31.33 -35.30 10.17
CA LEU A 11 29.90 -35.56 10.27
C LEU A 11 29.12 -34.37 10.80
N VAL A 12 29.64 -33.69 11.82
CA VAL A 12 29.00 -32.45 12.37
C VAL A 12 29.04 -31.34 11.33
N ALA A 13 30.16 -31.13 10.64
CA ALA A 13 30.26 -30.13 9.59
C ALA A 13 29.28 -30.38 8.45
N GLY A 14 29.17 -31.65 8.02
CA GLY A 14 28.21 -32.07 6.98
C GLY A 14 26.74 -31.82 7.41
N ALA A 15 26.40 -32.17 8.66
CA ALA A 15 25.06 -31.93 9.19
C ALA A 15 24.72 -30.43 9.27
N VAL A 16 25.67 -29.57 9.65
CA VAL A 16 25.50 -28.15 9.70
C VAL A 16 25.28 -27.56 8.31
N VAL A 17 26.06 -27.96 7.31
CA VAL A 17 25.88 -27.52 5.91
C VAL A 17 24.50 -27.96 5.37
N LEU A 18 24.06 -29.16 5.70
CA LEU A 18 22.75 -29.67 5.26
C LEU A 18 21.60 -28.93 5.90
N LEU A 19 21.73 -28.55 7.20
CA LEU A 19 20.77 -27.72 7.89
C LEU A 19 20.69 -26.30 7.28
N PHE A 20 21.83 -25.70 6.93
CA PHE A 20 21.83 -24.39 6.26
C PHE A 20 21.24 -24.47 4.85
N ALA A 21 21.49 -25.54 4.10
CA ALA A 21 20.88 -25.73 2.79
C ALA A 21 19.35 -25.87 2.87
N MET A 22 18.84 -26.66 3.83
CA MET A 22 17.40 -26.80 4.07
C MET A 22 16.77 -25.50 4.58
N ALA A 23 17.44 -24.79 5.49
CA ALA A 23 16.98 -23.48 5.97
C ALA A 23 16.96 -22.44 4.85
N GLY A 24 17.96 -22.45 3.96
CA GLY A 24 18.02 -21.57 2.78
C GLY A 24 16.88 -21.84 1.81
N GLU A 25 16.52 -23.10 1.58
CA GLU A 25 15.40 -23.47 0.71
C GLU A 25 14.04 -23.11 1.34
N LEU A 26 13.89 -23.27 2.67
CA LEU A 26 12.72 -22.78 3.39
C LEU A 26 12.63 -21.23 3.32
N TYR A 27 13.76 -20.54 3.51
CA TYR A 27 13.83 -19.08 3.42
C TYR A 27 13.51 -18.59 2.00
N ALA A 28 13.96 -19.29 0.96
CA ALA A 28 13.60 -19.00 -0.43
C ALA A 28 12.10 -19.22 -0.71
N ARG A 29 11.48 -20.21 -0.06
CA ARG A 29 10.04 -20.46 -0.19
C ARG A 29 9.19 -19.54 0.67
N THR A 30 9.65 -19.11 1.84
CA THR A 30 8.93 -18.16 2.71
C THR A 30 9.24 -16.69 2.37
N GLY A 31 10.44 -16.40 1.87
CA GLY A 31 10.80 -15.06 1.33
C GLY A 31 10.04 -14.72 0.04
N GLY A 32 9.45 -15.69 -0.63
CA GLY A 32 8.50 -15.46 -1.73
C GLY A 32 7.12 -15.00 -1.28
N LEU A 33 6.85 -14.94 0.03
CA LEU A 33 5.61 -14.37 0.61
C LEU A 33 5.79 -12.93 1.07
N GLU A 34 7.03 -12.45 1.21
CA GLU A 34 7.32 -11.01 1.35
C GLU A 34 7.64 -10.46 -0.04
N GLY A 35 6.55 -10.10 -0.73
CA GLY A 35 6.43 -9.49 -2.04
C GLY A 35 7.63 -8.76 -2.61
N SER A 36 8.53 -9.47 -3.30
CA SER A 36 9.14 -8.85 -4.49
C SER A 36 8.03 -8.67 -5.53
N PRO A 37 7.89 -7.49 -6.13
CA PRO A 37 6.97 -7.31 -7.24
C PRO A 37 7.51 -8.09 -8.44
N GLU A 38 7.12 -9.35 -8.57
CA GLU A 38 7.21 -10.05 -9.84
C GLU A 38 6.25 -9.32 -10.79
N SER A 39 6.83 -8.41 -11.57
CA SER A 39 6.18 -7.80 -12.71
C SER A 39 5.80 -8.93 -13.67
N THR A 40 4.61 -9.45 -13.51
CA THR A 40 3.99 -10.25 -14.56
C THR A 40 3.83 -9.32 -15.76
N PRO A 41 4.45 -9.61 -16.92
CA PRO A 41 4.24 -8.81 -18.12
C PRO A 41 2.75 -8.95 -18.53
N GLY A 42 1.94 -7.94 -18.24
CA GLY A 42 0.50 -7.90 -18.51
C GLY A 42 -0.39 -7.68 -17.29
N GLY A 43 0.15 -7.60 -16.06
CA GLY A 43 -0.62 -7.23 -14.87
C GLY A 43 -0.94 -5.73 -14.88
N THR A 44 -2.19 -5.37 -14.61
CA THR A 44 -2.75 -4.00 -14.60
C THR A 44 -2.14 -3.06 -13.54
N GLY A 45 -1.00 -3.38 -12.91
CA GLY A 45 -0.37 -2.57 -11.86
C GLY A 45 -1.21 -2.39 -10.58
N VAL A 46 -2.32 -3.13 -10.46
CA VAL A 46 -3.29 -3.03 -9.37
C VAL A 46 -3.46 -4.39 -8.72
N ARG A 47 -3.36 -4.48 -7.40
CA ARG A 47 -3.53 -5.71 -6.60
C ARG A 47 -4.42 -5.46 -5.39
N PRO A 48 -5.23 -6.43 -4.93
CA PRO A 48 -5.97 -6.30 -3.68
C PRO A 48 -5.02 -6.02 -2.51
N LEU A 49 -5.43 -5.11 -1.60
CA LEU A 49 -4.72 -4.84 -0.36
C LEU A 49 -5.21 -5.79 0.73
N GLU A 50 -4.33 -6.68 1.19
CA GLU A 50 -4.62 -7.56 2.32
C GLU A 50 -4.66 -6.79 3.64
N GLY A 51 -5.48 -7.25 4.59
CA GLY A 51 -5.62 -6.66 5.91
C GLY A 51 -6.50 -5.41 5.97
N ALA A 52 -7.03 -4.93 4.85
CA ALA A 52 -8.01 -3.86 4.84
C ALA A 52 -9.33 -4.31 5.49
N ARG A 53 -9.96 -3.40 6.24
CA ARG A 53 -11.21 -3.67 6.97
C ARG A 53 -12.42 -3.31 6.11
N PHE A 54 -12.81 -4.21 5.22
CA PHE A 54 -13.98 -4.00 4.36
C PHE A 54 -15.27 -3.81 5.18
N GLY A 55 -16.14 -2.90 4.73
CA GLY A 55 -17.36 -2.51 5.42
C GLY A 55 -17.13 -1.54 6.57
N SER A 56 -15.89 -1.26 6.97
CA SER A 56 -15.60 -0.26 8.00
C SER A 56 -16.04 1.14 7.57
N ARG A 57 -16.43 1.94 8.54
CA ARG A 57 -16.82 3.33 8.39
C ARG A 57 -16.08 4.15 9.44
N PRO A 58 -15.41 5.25 9.09
CA PRO A 58 -14.77 6.11 10.07
C PRO A 58 -15.77 6.67 11.08
N GLY A 59 -15.36 6.74 12.33
CA GLY A 59 -16.13 7.41 13.37
C GLY A 59 -16.29 8.91 13.07
N THR A 60 -15.24 9.50 12.47
CA THR A 60 -15.26 10.91 12.03
C THR A 60 -14.45 11.03 10.74
N TRP A 61 -15.02 11.68 9.75
CA TRP A 61 -14.32 12.04 8.52
C TRP A 61 -13.52 13.33 8.73
N PRO A 62 -12.25 13.38 8.29
CA PRO A 62 -11.53 14.65 8.15
C PRO A 62 -12.34 15.65 7.31
N ALA A 63 -12.28 16.91 7.66
CA ALA A 63 -13.09 17.95 7.01
C ALA A 63 -13.01 17.94 5.46
N PRO A 64 -11.83 17.74 4.82
CA PRO A 64 -11.74 17.66 3.36
C PRO A 64 -12.49 16.48 2.74
N PHE A 65 -12.81 15.44 3.52
CA PHE A 65 -13.48 14.23 3.07
C PHE A 65 -14.91 14.08 3.59
N ALA A 66 -15.52 15.14 4.08
CA ALA A 66 -16.87 15.10 4.62
C ALA A 66 -17.90 14.50 3.64
N GLN A 67 -17.76 14.81 2.34
CA GLN A 67 -18.60 14.27 1.27
C GLN A 67 -18.45 12.74 1.05
N PHE A 68 -17.32 12.14 1.47
CA PHE A 68 -17.08 10.69 1.33
C PHE A 68 -17.93 9.87 2.32
N GLY A 69 -18.53 10.51 3.29
CA GLY A 69 -19.43 9.90 4.25
C GLY A 69 -20.76 9.43 3.67
N THR A 70 -21.13 9.90 2.48
CA THR A 70 -22.40 9.58 1.80
C THR A 70 -22.20 9.48 0.29
N GLY A 71 -23.04 8.69 -0.38
CA GLY A 71 -22.98 8.53 -1.84
C GLY A 71 -21.71 7.81 -2.31
N GLY A 72 -21.18 8.21 -3.41
CA GLY A 72 -19.98 7.64 -4.03
C GLY A 72 -20.28 6.76 -5.22
N PRO A 73 -19.29 5.99 -5.71
CA PRO A 73 -18.01 5.69 -5.05
C PRO A 73 -17.00 6.83 -5.13
N HIS A 74 -16.27 7.04 -4.02
CA HIS A 74 -15.14 7.95 -3.93
C HIS A 74 -13.84 7.17 -3.87
N LEU A 75 -12.77 7.72 -4.42
CA LEU A 75 -11.43 7.14 -4.42
C LEU A 75 -10.54 7.88 -3.41
N LEU A 76 -10.08 7.19 -2.39
CA LEU A 76 -9.16 7.73 -1.40
C LEU A 76 -7.77 7.13 -1.64
N LEU A 77 -6.83 7.94 -2.09
CA LEU A 77 -5.45 7.54 -2.32
C LEU A 77 -4.63 7.76 -1.04
N VAL A 78 -3.83 6.78 -0.67
CA VAL A 78 -2.94 6.86 0.50
C VAL A 78 -1.51 6.85 0.01
N LEU A 79 -0.81 7.96 0.23
CA LEU A 79 0.57 8.19 -0.16
C LEU A 79 1.43 8.49 1.07
N SER A 80 2.69 8.11 1.05
CA SER A 80 3.64 8.39 2.14
C SER A 80 4.79 9.26 1.64
N THR A 81 5.20 10.22 2.45
CA THR A 81 6.35 11.11 2.15
C THR A 81 7.69 10.37 2.14
N SER A 82 7.76 9.18 2.74
CA SER A 82 8.98 8.34 2.81
C SER A 82 9.02 7.22 1.77
N CYS A 83 8.12 7.22 0.80
CA CYS A 83 7.93 6.13 -0.16
C CYS A 83 8.27 6.59 -1.58
N ALA A 84 9.30 6.03 -2.21
CA ALA A 84 9.73 6.42 -3.56
C ALA A 84 8.64 6.21 -4.63
N SER A 85 7.90 5.10 -4.58
CA SER A 85 6.78 4.87 -5.51
C SER A 85 5.60 5.82 -5.26
N CYS A 86 5.46 6.38 -4.06
CA CYS A 86 4.47 7.42 -3.80
C CYS A 86 4.83 8.75 -4.45
N GLU A 87 6.13 9.07 -4.58
CA GLU A 87 6.61 10.24 -5.35
C GLU A 87 6.20 10.12 -6.83
N GLU A 88 6.38 8.94 -7.42
CA GLU A 88 5.99 8.66 -8.81
C GLU A 88 4.46 8.76 -9.01
N VAL A 89 3.68 8.22 -8.09
CA VAL A 89 2.21 8.31 -8.11
C VAL A 89 1.75 9.75 -7.92
N ALA A 90 2.37 10.51 -7.01
CA ALA A 90 2.05 11.91 -6.78
C ALA A 90 2.33 12.77 -8.02
N ALA A 91 3.43 12.51 -8.74
CA ALA A 91 3.71 13.15 -10.02
C ALA A 91 2.64 12.85 -11.09
N GLN A 92 2.17 11.60 -11.17
CA GLN A 92 1.06 11.23 -12.08
C GLN A 92 -0.24 11.95 -11.74
N LEU A 93 -0.50 12.25 -10.45
CA LEU A 93 -1.68 13.00 -10.04
C LEU A 93 -1.67 14.43 -10.58
N ALA A 94 -0.51 15.06 -10.72
CA ALA A 94 -0.39 16.42 -11.24
C ALA A 94 -0.98 16.57 -12.65
N ASP A 95 -0.92 15.51 -13.46
CA ASP A 95 -1.43 15.47 -14.84
C ASP A 95 -2.93 15.09 -14.92
N GLN A 96 -3.53 14.72 -13.78
CA GLN A 96 -4.93 14.30 -13.76
C GLN A 96 -5.87 15.49 -13.57
N PRO A 97 -7.09 15.47 -14.16
CA PRO A 97 -8.09 16.50 -13.91
C PRO A 97 -8.52 16.49 -12.42
N ASP A 98 -8.87 17.68 -11.94
CA ASP A 98 -9.46 17.83 -10.61
C ASP A 98 -10.77 17.06 -10.53
N SER A 99 -11.00 16.42 -9.39
CA SER A 99 -12.20 15.64 -9.15
C SER A 99 -12.51 15.64 -7.65
N ASP A 100 -13.70 16.02 -7.29
CA ASP A 100 -14.18 15.98 -5.90
C ASP A 100 -14.39 14.52 -5.42
N ASP A 101 -14.46 13.56 -6.35
CA ASP A 101 -14.57 12.13 -6.04
C ASP A 101 -13.23 11.49 -5.65
N VAL A 102 -12.12 12.22 -5.77
CA VAL A 102 -10.77 11.75 -5.43
C VAL A 102 -10.22 12.55 -4.28
N GLY A 103 -9.82 11.86 -3.20
CA GLY A 103 -9.12 12.46 -2.06
C GLY A 103 -7.75 11.83 -1.87
N VAL A 104 -6.86 12.56 -1.22
CA VAL A 104 -5.49 12.11 -0.94
C VAL A 104 -5.21 12.17 0.55
N VAL A 105 -4.86 11.03 1.15
CA VAL A 105 -4.27 10.96 2.49
C VAL A 105 -2.76 10.96 2.33
N VAL A 106 -2.09 11.96 2.88
CA VAL A 106 -0.63 12.03 2.92
C VAL A 106 -0.16 11.60 4.30
N THR A 107 0.43 10.39 4.38
CA THR A 107 1.00 9.88 5.62
C THR A 107 2.44 10.36 5.76
N SER A 108 2.79 10.89 6.92
CA SER A 108 4.11 11.46 7.19
C SER A 108 4.48 11.31 8.65
N ALA A 109 5.78 11.43 8.97
CA ALA A 109 6.25 11.52 10.34
C ALA A 109 5.94 12.90 10.96
N THR A 110 5.95 13.97 10.15
CA THR A 110 5.70 15.34 10.57
C THR A 110 4.75 16.06 9.62
N PHE A 111 4.07 17.08 10.13
CA PHE A 111 3.21 17.94 9.31
C PHE A 111 4.01 18.69 8.24
N ASP A 112 5.22 19.16 8.58
CA ASP A 112 6.05 19.95 7.67
C ASP A 112 6.49 19.12 6.44
N ASP A 113 6.92 17.87 6.62
CA ASP A 113 7.25 16.96 5.51
C ASP A 113 6.04 16.72 4.60
N ALA A 114 4.85 16.56 5.20
CA ALA A 114 3.63 16.39 4.44
C ALA A 114 3.27 17.66 3.64
N ALA A 115 3.42 18.84 4.26
CA ALA A 115 3.13 20.12 3.60
C ALA A 115 4.07 20.36 2.41
N GLU A 116 5.37 20.04 2.56
CA GLU A 116 6.33 20.11 1.48
C GLU A 116 5.98 19.14 0.34
N PHE A 117 5.63 17.89 0.66
CA PHE A 117 5.20 16.88 -0.32
C PHE A 117 3.96 17.35 -1.09
N VAL A 118 2.93 17.85 -0.39
CA VAL A 118 1.70 18.38 -0.99
C VAL A 118 1.99 19.54 -1.96
N GLN A 119 2.87 20.46 -1.57
CA GLN A 119 3.24 21.60 -2.41
C GLN A 119 4.05 21.17 -3.64
N ARG A 120 5.05 20.29 -3.44
CA ARG A 120 5.93 19.82 -4.50
C ARG A 120 5.15 19.12 -5.63
N HIS A 121 4.14 18.35 -5.28
CA HIS A 121 3.34 17.56 -6.23
C HIS A 121 1.99 18.21 -6.60
N GLY A 122 1.71 19.43 -6.15
CA GLY A 122 0.46 20.13 -6.49
C GLY A 122 -0.80 19.43 -5.98
N ILE A 123 -0.69 18.61 -4.92
CA ILE A 123 -1.81 17.85 -4.34
C ILE A 123 -2.87 18.79 -3.73
N ALA A 124 -2.48 20.00 -3.33
CA ALA A 124 -3.37 20.98 -2.67
C ALA A 124 -4.64 21.34 -3.48
N ARG A 125 -4.67 21.05 -4.79
CA ARG A 125 -5.85 21.24 -5.65
C ARG A 125 -6.92 20.15 -5.47
N LEU A 126 -6.57 19.04 -4.83
CA LEU A 126 -7.48 17.94 -4.49
C LEU A 126 -7.87 18.03 -3.01
N PRO A 127 -9.01 17.47 -2.60
CA PRO A 127 -9.26 17.22 -1.20
C PRO A 127 -8.13 16.38 -0.61
N TYR A 128 -7.41 16.88 0.39
CA TYR A 128 -6.33 16.13 1.02
C TYR A 128 -6.37 16.25 2.55
N HIS A 129 -5.80 15.26 3.21
CA HIS A 129 -5.63 15.20 4.66
C HIS A 129 -4.23 14.71 5.00
N VAL A 130 -3.57 15.40 5.92
CA VAL A 130 -2.30 14.96 6.51
C VAL A 130 -2.59 14.02 7.67
N ASP A 131 -2.09 12.80 7.58
CA ASP A 131 -2.26 11.77 8.61
C ASP A 131 -0.90 11.42 9.22
N GLU A 132 -0.54 12.12 10.29
CA GLU A 132 0.73 11.89 10.99
C GLU A 132 0.78 10.47 11.57
N GLY A 133 1.87 9.77 11.25
CA GLY A 133 2.07 8.37 11.68
C GLY A 133 1.08 7.38 11.06
N ALA A 134 0.31 7.76 10.04
CA ALA A 134 -0.73 6.93 9.41
C ALA A 134 -1.80 6.45 10.43
N ALA A 135 -2.05 7.22 11.48
CA ALA A 135 -2.89 6.81 12.59
C ALA A 135 -4.37 6.66 12.18
N TRP A 136 -4.90 7.64 11.42
CA TRP A 136 -6.29 7.63 11.00
C TRP A 136 -6.57 6.51 9.99
N VAL A 137 -5.82 6.44 8.89
CA VAL A 137 -6.09 5.48 7.80
C VAL A 137 -5.87 4.04 8.26
N SER A 138 -4.89 3.78 9.12
CA SER A 138 -4.65 2.45 9.68
C SER A 138 -5.71 2.05 10.70
N THR A 139 -6.17 2.99 11.55
CA THR A 139 -7.20 2.75 12.54
C THR A 139 -8.57 2.58 11.91
N GLU A 140 -8.95 3.39 10.95
CA GLU A 140 -10.30 3.36 10.39
C GLU A 140 -10.46 2.29 9.30
N PHE A 141 -9.46 2.07 8.46
CA PHE A 141 -9.55 1.19 7.29
C PHE A 141 -8.61 -0.02 7.31
N GLY A 142 -7.68 -0.09 8.26
CA GLY A 142 -6.66 -1.15 8.28
C GLY A 142 -5.60 -0.99 7.20
N VAL A 143 -5.53 0.16 6.53
CA VAL A 143 -4.55 0.45 5.48
C VAL A 143 -3.22 0.84 6.13
N LYS A 144 -2.15 0.07 5.84
CA LYS A 144 -0.81 0.24 6.44
C LYS A 144 0.31 0.32 5.42
N ILE A 145 -0.02 0.20 4.14
CA ILE A 145 0.94 0.15 3.03
C ILE A 145 0.58 1.26 2.05
N SER A 146 1.58 1.93 1.50
CA SER A 146 1.46 2.95 0.46
C SER A 146 2.41 2.65 -0.71
N PRO A 147 2.09 3.03 -1.95
CA PRO A 147 0.83 3.66 -2.35
C PRO A 147 -0.34 2.67 -2.34
N SER A 148 -1.48 3.09 -1.83
CA SER A 148 -2.70 2.30 -1.84
C SER A 148 -3.93 3.16 -2.14
N ALA A 149 -5.00 2.51 -2.57
CA ALA A 149 -6.26 3.14 -2.90
C ALA A 149 -7.39 2.47 -2.13
N ALA A 150 -8.24 3.25 -1.49
CA ALA A 150 -9.45 2.80 -0.84
C ALA A 150 -10.67 3.33 -1.61
N VAL A 151 -11.58 2.46 -1.98
CA VAL A 151 -12.86 2.83 -2.61
C VAL A 151 -13.92 2.91 -1.53
N ILE A 152 -14.51 4.08 -1.41
CA ILE A 152 -15.51 4.38 -0.39
C ILE A 152 -16.88 4.53 -1.07
N LYS A 153 -17.88 3.80 -0.60
CA LYS A 153 -19.28 3.92 -1.04
C LYS A 153 -20.17 4.00 0.18
N ASP A 154 -21.05 5.01 0.21
CA ASP A 154 -21.94 5.29 1.34
C ASP A 154 -21.21 5.38 2.70
N GLY A 155 -20.00 5.97 2.67
CA GLY A 155 -19.14 6.13 3.83
C GLY A 155 -18.45 4.83 4.30
N ARG A 156 -18.46 3.76 3.52
CA ARG A 156 -17.87 2.47 3.88
C ARG A 156 -16.77 2.07 2.90
N LEU A 157 -15.72 1.43 3.41
CA LEU A 157 -14.69 0.82 2.60
C LEU A 157 -15.26 -0.40 1.85
N VAL A 158 -15.33 -0.33 0.53
CA VAL A 158 -15.83 -1.42 -0.33
C VAL A 158 -14.73 -2.14 -1.09
N SER A 159 -13.60 -1.47 -1.34
CA SER A 159 -12.43 -2.07 -1.99
C SER A 159 -11.17 -1.38 -1.51
N ALA A 160 -10.06 -2.13 -1.44
CA ALA A 160 -8.74 -1.58 -1.13
C ALA A 160 -7.70 -2.26 -2.04
N LEU A 161 -6.85 -1.46 -2.66
CA LEU A 161 -5.94 -1.87 -3.71
C LEU A 161 -4.55 -1.29 -3.47
N LEU A 162 -3.51 -2.06 -3.76
CA LEU A 162 -2.17 -1.54 -4.01
C LEU A 162 -2.05 -1.18 -5.49
N PHE A 163 -1.36 -0.10 -5.81
CA PHE A 163 -1.21 0.36 -7.18
C PHE A 163 0.10 1.13 -7.38
N THR A 164 0.52 1.25 -8.63
CA THR A 164 1.66 2.07 -9.05
C THR A 164 1.28 3.03 -10.19
N ASP A 165 0.07 2.87 -10.72
CA ASP A 165 -0.44 3.67 -11.83
C ASP A 165 -1.84 4.21 -11.49
N VAL A 166 -2.00 5.55 -11.53
CA VAL A 166 -3.25 6.24 -11.19
C VAL A 166 -4.34 5.95 -12.22
N ALA A 167 -3.99 5.84 -13.50
CA ALA A 167 -4.97 5.54 -14.55
C ALA A 167 -5.52 4.11 -14.38
N ALA A 168 -4.63 3.15 -14.04
CA ALA A 168 -5.04 1.78 -13.80
C ALA A 168 -6.00 1.64 -12.61
N VAL A 169 -5.74 2.33 -11.49
CA VAL A 169 -6.65 2.28 -10.34
C VAL A 169 -8.00 2.96 -10.64
N ARG A 170 -7.99 4.07 -11.37
CA ARG A 170 -9.25 4.71 -11.82
C ARG A 170 -10.06 3.79 -12.73
N ALA A 171 -9.42 3.10 -13.69
CA ALA A 171 -10.09 2.14 -14.56
C ALA A 171 -10.68 0.98 -13.74
N ALA A 172 -9.97 0.44 -12.76
CA ALA A 172 -10.46 -0.62 -11.88
C ALA A 172 -11.70 -0.19 -11.07
N VAL A 173 -11.70 1.07 -10.57
CA VAL A 173 -12.86 1.64 -9.85
C VAL A 173 -14.06 1.84 -10.79
N GLN A 174 -13.84 2.29 -12.02
CA GLN A 174 -14.90 2.46 -13.01
C GLN A 174 -15.55 1.13 -13.39
N ALA A 175 -14.76 0.09 -13.63
CA ALA A 175 -15.27 -1.25 -13.90
C ALA A 175 -16.14 -1.79 -12.75
N THR A 176 -15.81 -1.41 -11.50
CA THR A 176 -16.61 -1.76 -10.32
C THR A 176 -17.94 -0.99 -10.27
N LYS A 177 -18.01 0.21 -10.85
CA LYS A 177 -19.25 1.00 -10.95
C LYS A 177 -20.26 0.37 -11.91
N GLU A 178 -19.78 -0.22 -13.01
CA GLU A 178 -20.61 -0.79 -14.07
C GLU A 178 -21.13 -2.19 -13.72
N ALA A 179 -20.50 -2.87 -12.74
CA ALA A 179 -20.85 -4.22 -12.32
C ALA A 179 -21.93 -4.28 -11.22
N VAL A 180 -22.41 -3.13 -10.71
CA VAL A 180 -23.43 -2.99 -9.66
C VAL A 180 -24.67 -2.32 -10.23
#